data_4d65400440745d2c4a2fc9a861a38a96
#
_entry.id   4d65400440745d2c4a2fc9a861a38a96
#
_cell.length_a   1.000
_cell.length_b   1.000
_cell.length_c   1.000
_cell.angle_alpha   90.00
_cell.angle_beta   90.00
_cell.angle_gamma   90.00
#
_symmetry.space_group_name_H-M   'P 1'
#
loop_
_entity.id
_entity.type
_entity.pdbx_description
1 polymer ?
#
loop_
_entity_poly.entity_id
_entity_poly.type
_entity_poly.pdbx_seq_one_letter_code
_entity_poly.pdbx_strand_id
1 'polypeptide(L)'
;MSVKFYTLGTSHGATELGRSCSVNLVEVDGNYYVFDCGGNVETKMKDLGMPFENLRAVFISHMHEDHAGSLSAIVKRFSHYIKEERSVKIFMPEEEGIKAFKSWVAALHTTKNLHRVGYELISAGEIYRDELITVTAIATRHILGGAFPSYAFMIEAEGKRLLYTGDLAADFSDYPEVLLREDFDLVVSELVHFKLENNLDTIKRTRTKKLVFTHMNLGKAEVIRGIIGEFGFDVRVADDNDVYVV
;
A
#
# COMPACT_ATOMS: atom_id res chain seq x y z
N MET A 1 -16.95 -13.35 6.33
CA MET A 1 -15.46 -13.44 6.42
C MET A 1 -14.94 -12.12 6.95
N SER A 2 -13.77 -12.07 7.60
CA SER A 2 -13.20 -10.80 8.10
C SER A 2 -12.20 -10.26 7.12
N VAL A 3 -12.26 -8.96 6.85
CA VAL A 3 -11.23 -8.23 6.11
C VAL A 3 -10.27 -7.64 7.13
N LYS A 4 -8.96 -7.82 6.95
CA LYS A 4 -7.94 -7.24 7.81
C LYS A 4 -6.97 -6.43 6.97
N PHE A 5 -6.58 -5.27 7.50
CA PHE A 5 -5.53 -4.44 6.94
C PHE A 5 -4.33 -4.43 7.90
N TYR A 6 -3.15 -4.69 7.37
CA TYR A 6 -1.89 -4.70 8.13
C TYR A 6 -0.99 -3.56 7.65
N THR A 7 -0.43 -2.81 8.58
CA THR A 7 0.66 -1.86 8.31
C THR A 7 1.98 -2.52 8.69
N LEU A 8 2.60 -3.23 7.76
CA LEU A 8 3.82 -4.00 8.01
C LEU A 8 5.10 -3.14 8.00
N GLY A 9 5.04 -1.97 7.38
CA GLY A 9 6.09 -0.97 7.36
C GLY A 9 5.48 0.42 7.29
N THR A 10 5.84 1.30 8.22
CA THR A 10 5.16 2.57 8.48
C THR A 10 6.07 3.79 8.45
N SER A 11 7.39 3.60 8.23
CA SER A 11 8.34 4.68 8.13
C SER A 11 8.19 5.46 6.82
N HIS A 12 8.68 6.69 6.80
CA HIS A 12 8.78 7.53 5.61
C HIS A 12 9.98 7.12 4.73
N GLY A 13 10.34 7.86 3.69
CA GLY A 13 11.39 7.59 2.69
C GLY A 13 12.69 6.93 3.16
N ALA A 14 12.91 6.82 4.49
CA ALA A 14 14.01 6.09 5.11
C ALA A 14 13.52 5.28 6.31
N THR A 15 14.20 4.19 6.63
CA THR A 15 13.89 3.39 7.81
C THR A 15 14.22 4.13 9.10
N GLU A 16 13.40 3.96 10.13
CA GLU A 16 13.65 4.41 11.50
C GLU A 16 13.82 3.20 12.43
N LEU A 17 14.30 3.44 13.65
CA LEU A 17 14.47 2.36 14.62
C LEU A 17 13.12 1.65 14.90
N GLY A 18 13.04 0.37 14.54
CA GLY A 18 11.85 -0.46 14.69
C GLY A 18 10.79 -0.25 13.61
N ARG A 19 11.05 0.59 12.59
CA ARG A 19 10.10 0.89 11.51
C ARG A 19 10.73 0.70 10.13
N SER A 20 10.05 -0.05 9.30
CA SER A 20 10.43 -0.35 7.91
C SER A 20 9.79 0.63 6.94
N CYS A 21 10.36 0.76 5.74
CA CYS A 21 9.73 1.45 4.61
C CYS A 21 8.35 0.85 4.29
N SER A 22 7.54 1.57 3.52
CA SER A 22 6.12 1.30 3.29
C SER A 22 5.84 -0.12 2.83
N VAL A 23 5.08 -0.87 3.62
CA VAL A 23 4.49 -2.15 3.27
C VAL A 23 3.12 -2.25 3.92
N ASN A 24 2.08 -2.38 3.11
CA ASN A 24 0.72 -2.56 3.58
C ASN A 24 0.16 -3.85 2.99
N LEU A 25 -0.74 -4.52 3.72
CA LEU A 25 -1.28 -5.80 3.29
C LEU A 25 -2.76 -5.91 3.66
N VAL A 26 -3.57 -6.36 2.72
CA VAL A 26 -4.96 -6.75 2.97
C VAL A 26 -5.05 -8.27 3.00
N GLU A 27 -5.69 -8.81 4.04
CA GLU A 27 -6.03 -10.22 4.17
C GLU A 27 -7.54 -10.40 4.02
N VAL A 28 -7.92 -11.30 3.13
CA VAL A 28 -9.30 -11.78 2.99
C VAL A 28 -9.28 -13.30 2.89
N ASP A 29 -9.93 -13.97 3.81
CA ASP A 29 -10.02 -15.45 3.84
C ASP A 29 -8.69 -16.19 3.68
N GLY A 30 -7.63 -15.69 4.37
CA GLY A 30 -6.28 -16.26 4.32
C GLY A 30 -5.52 -16.04 3.01
N ASN A 31 -6.04 -15.19 2.11
CA ASN A 31 -5.35 -14.71 0.91
C ASN A 31 -4.84 -13.29 1.13
N TYR A 32 -3.72 -12.94 0.54
CA TYR A 32 -2.99 -11.70 0.79
C TYR A 32 -2.83 -10.87 -0.46
N TYR A 33 -2.96 -9.55 -0.28
CA TYR A 33 -2.79 -8.53 -1.30
C TYR A 33 -1.91 -7.43 -0.74
N VAL A 34 -0.76 -7.18 -1.36
CA VAL A 34 0.23 -6.21 -0.89
C VAL A 34 0.05 -4.88 -1.60
N PHE A 35 0.07 -3.80 -0.85
CA PHE A 35 0.05 -2.42 -1.32
C PHE A 35 1.33 -1.75 -0.87
N ASP A 36 2.20 -1.47 -1.81
CA ASP A 36 3.58 -1.08 -1.68
C ASP A 36 4.49 -2.16 -1.03
N CYS A 37 5.74 -2.17 -1.44
CA CYS A 37 6.74 -3.18 -1.10
C CYS A 37 8.14 -2.55 -0.93
N GLY A 38 8.24 -1.46 -0.17
CA GLY A 38 9.53 -0.82 0.14
C GLY A 38 10.32 -1.63 1.16
N GLY A 39 9.65 -2.07 2.24
CA GLY A 39 10.21 -3.00 3.20
C GLY A 39 10.16 -4.46 2.74
N ASN A 40 10.89 -5.35 3.42
CA ASN A 40 10.95 -6.78 3.08
C ASN A 40 9.66 -7.51 3.49
N VAL A 41 8.69 -7.57 2.59
CA VAL A 41 7.39 -8.20 2.81
C VAL A 41 7.50 -9.71 3.12
N GLU A 42 8.47 -10.42 2.51
CA GLU A 42 8.67 -11.85 2.79
C GLU A 42 9.01 -12.09 4.26
N THR A 43 9.93 -11.31 4.81
CA THR A 43 10.30 -11.41 6.23
C THR A 43 9.12 -11.07 7.12
N LYS A 44 8.42 -9.97 6.83
CA LYS A 44 7.25 -9.54 7.62
C LYS A 44 6.13 -10.58 7.63
N MET A 45 5.76 -11.13 6.48
CA MET A 45 4.75 -12.19 6.39
C MET A 45 5.18 -13.45 7.16
N LYS A 46 6.45 -13.84 7.05
CA LYS A 46 6.98 -15.00 7.76
C LYS A 46 6.96 -14.82 9.27
N ASP A 47 7.34 -13.65 9.77
CA ASP A 47 7.35 -13.35 11.22
C ASP A 47 5.92 -13.39 11.81
N LEU A 48 4.91 -13.09 11.00
CA LEU A 48 3.50 -13.17 11.37
C LEU A 48 2.87 -14.55 11.08
N GLY A 49 3.65 -15.53 10.60
CA GLY A 49 3.15 -16.88 10.29
C GLY A 49 2.23 -16.93 9.07
N MET A 50 2.28 -15.91 8.20
CA MET A 50 1.46 -15.83 6.99
C MET A 50 2.06 -16.70 5.87
N PRO A 51 1.31 -17.65 5.28
CA PRO A 51 1.79 -18.45 4.15
C PRO A 51 1.98 -17.57 2.91
N PHE A 52 3.23 -17.43 2.48
CA PHE A 52 3.58 -16.55 1.37
C PHE A 52 3.02 -17.03 0.02
N GLU A 53 2.76 -18.30 -0.13
CA GLU A 53 2.09 -18.93 -1.28
C GLU A 53 0.66 -18.45 -1.49
N ASN A 54 0.04 -17.83 -0.49
CA ASN A 54 -1.30 -17.23 -0.58
C ASN A 54 -1.28 -15.75 -1.00
N LEU A 55 -0.11 -15.20 -1.32
CA LEU A 55 -0.01 -13.86 -1.91
C LEU A 55 -0.52 -13.90 -3.36
N ARG A 56 -1.59 -13.14 -3.64
CA ARG A 56 -2.28 -13.12 -4.94
C ARG A 56 -1.81 -11.98 -5.86
N ALA A 57 -1.65 -10.79 -5.30
CA ALA A 57 -1.27 -9.60 -6.07
C ALA A 57 -0.48 -8.60 -5.24
N VAL A 58 0.31 -7.78 -5.94
CA VAL A 58 1.07 -6.65 -5.40
C VAL A 58 0.75 -5.41 -6.21
N PHE A 59 0.43 -4.31 -5.55
CA PHE A 59 0.10 -3.03 -6.17
C PHE A 59 1.08 -1.98 -5.68
N ILE A 60 1.81 -1.36 -6.61
CA ILE A 60 2.79 -0.32 -6.30
C ILE A 60 2.19 1.04 -6.62
N SER A 61 2.08 1.89 -5.59
CA SER A 61 1.49 3.21 -5.72
C SER A 61 2.32 4.12 -6.64
N HIS A 62 3.64 4.09 -6.49
CA HIS A 62 4.60 4.84 -7.30
C HIS A 62 6.01 4.24 -7.18
N MET A 63 6.97 4.73 -7.98
CA MET A 63 8.28 4.07 -8.14
C MET A 63 9.38 4.56 -7.20
N HIS A 64 9.08 5.27 -6.11
CA HIS A 64 10.11 5.54 -5.11
C HIS A 64 10.60 4.25 -4.43
N GLU A 65 11.85 4.24 -4.01
CA GLU A 65 12.52 3.05 -3.46
C GLU A 65 11.82 2.53 -2.19
N ASP A 66 11.36 3.42 -1.34
CA ASP A 66 10.66 3.10 -0.09
C ASP A 66 9.22 2.56 -0.30
N HIS A 67 8.76 2.46 -1.56
CA HIS A 67 7.51 1.82 -1.98
C HIS A 67 7.72 0.60 -2.88
N ALA A 68 8.83 0.51 -3.63
CA ALA A 68 9.08 -0.54 -4.62
C ALA A 68 10.35 -1.38 -4.37
N GLY A 69 11.21 -0.97 -3.43
CA GLY A 69 12.58 -1.48 -3.30
C GLY A 69 12.74 -2.97 -3.03
N SER A 70 11.75 -3.63 -2.43
CA SER A 70 11.83 -5.06 -2.07
C SER A 70 11.12 -6.01 -3.03
N LEU A 71 10.58 -5.55 -4.16
CA LEU A 71 9.85 -6.37 -5.13
C LEU A 71 10.63 -7.60 -5.64
N SER A 72 11.95 -7.51 -5.77
CA SER A 72 12.78 -8.62 -6.26
C SER A 72 12.73 -9.86 -5.35
N ALA A 73 12.49 -9.68 -4.05
CA ALA A 73 12.31 -10.78 -3.11
C ALA A 73 11.04 -11.58 -3.43
N ILE A 74 9.95 -10.92 -3.80
CA ILE A 74 8.69 -11.57 -4.20
C ILE A 74 8.91 -12.41 -5.46
N VAL A 75 9.54 -11.82 -6.49
CA VAL A 75 9.84 -12.53 -7.74
C VAL A 75 10.69 -13.77 -7.46
N LYS A 76 11.77 -13.62 -6.68
CA LYS A 76 12.64 -14.75 -6.31
C LYS A 76 11.85 -15.83 -5.57
N ARG A 77 10.95 -15.47 -4.67
CA ARG A 77 10.15 -16.41 -3.89
C ARG A 77 9.25 -17.26 -4.79
N PHE A 78 8.47 -16.63 -5.68
CA PHE A 78 7.58 -17.33 -6.60
C PHE A 78 8.34 -18.17 -7.64
N SER A 79 9.46 -17.66 -8.13
CA SER A 79 10.23 -18.35 -9.17
C SER A 79 11.07 -19.52 -8.69
N HIS A 80 11.56 -19.51 -7.44
CA HIS A 80 12.54 -20.51 -6.96
C HIS A 80 12.08 -21.35 -5.78
N TYR A 81 11.21 -20.84 -4.90
CA TYR A 81 10.95 -21.46 -3.61
C TYR A 81 9.53 -21.96 -3.41
N ILE A 82 8.54 -21.39 -4.08
CA ILE A 82 7.18 -21.91 -4.05
C ILE A 82 7.10 -23.13 -4.96
N LYS A 83 6.73 -24.30 -4.39
CA LYS A 83 6.71 -25.58 -5.08
C LYS A 83 5.42 -25.82 -5.88
N GLU A 84 4.32 -25.18 -5.47
CA GLU A 84 3.02 -25.33 -6.12
C GLU A 84 2.94 -24.48 -7.39
N GLU A 85 1.99 -24.80 -8.28
CA GLU A 85 1.65 -23.99 -9.46
C GLU A 85 0.87 -22.72 -9.02
N ARG A 86 1.55 -21.87 -8.25
CA ARG A 86 1.06 -20.57 -7.79
C ARG A 86 1.69 -19.45 -8.62
N SER A 87 0.90 -18.41 -8.84
CA SER A 87 1.35 -17.21 -9.54
C SER A 87 0.98 -15.97 -8.76
N VAL A 88 1.72 -14.88 -9.01
CA VAL A 88 1.45 -13.55 -8.46
C VAL A 88 1.42 -12.53 -9.57
N LYS A 89 0.53 -11.55 -9.48
CA LYS A 89 0.53 -10.38 -10.36
C LYS A 89 1.13 -9.18 -9.64
N ILE A 90 2.01 -8.46 -10.31
CA ILE A 90 2.61 -7.22 -9.83
C ILE A 90 2.12 -6.08 -10.72
N PHE A 91 1.36 -5.18 -10.12
CA PHE A 91 0.83 -3.98 -10.75
C PHE A 91 1.78 -2.82 -10.47
N MET A 92 2.29 -2.17 -11.53
CA MET A 92 3.28 -1.10 -11.44
C MET A 92 2.79 0.14 -12.18
N PRO A 93 3.10 1.35 -11.66
CA PRO A 93 2.57 2.60 -12.20
C PRO A 93 3.18 3.00 -13.55
N GLU A 94 4.38 2.50 -13.88
CA GLU A 94 5.16 2.96 -15.03
C GLU A 94 5.66 1.82 -15.91
N GLU A 95 5.50 1.95 -17.23
CA GLU A 95 6.02 0.97 -18.18
C GLU A 95 7.56 0.88 -18.14
N GLU A 96 8.23 2.03 -18.01
CA GLU A 96 9.70 2.07 -17.87
C GLU A 96 10.13 1.45 -16.53
N GLY A 97 9.35 1.61 -15.47
CA GLY A 97 9.57 0.94 -14.19
C GLY A 97 9.51 -0.59 -14.34
N ILE A 98 8.52 -1.13 -15.08
CA ILE A 98 8.42 -2.57 -15.38
C ILE A 98 9.65 -3.04 -16.17
N LYS A 99 10.10 -2.32 -17.20
CA LYS A 99 11.27 -2.66 -18.01
C LYS A 99 12.55 -2.68 -17.17
N ALA A 100 12.78 -1.62 -16.39
CA ALA A 100 13.93 -1.50 -15.50
C ALA A 100 13.94 -2.62 -14.45
N PHE A 101 12.80 -2.91 -13.84
CA PHE A 101 12.67 -3.96 -12.83
C PHE A 101 12.92 -5.36 -13.41
N LYS A 102 12.39 -5.68 -14.60
CA LYS A 102 12.71 -6.94 -15.29
C LYS A 102 14.21 -7.07 -15.59
N SER A 103 14.87 -5.98 -15.99
CA SER A 103 16.32 -5.96 -16.20
C SER A 103 17.09 -6.19 -14.90
N TRP A 104 16.62 -5.61 -13.80
CA TRP A 104 17.19 -5.85 -12.45
C TRP A 104 17.03 -7.30 -12.01
N VAL A 105 15.85 -7.90 -12.16
CA VAL A 105 15.59 -9.31 -11.87
C VAL A 105 16.52 -10.23 -12.68
N ALA A 106 16.73 -9.91 -13.96
CA ALA A 106 17.66 -10.65 -14.81
C ALA A 106 19.12 -10.52 -14.32
N ALA A 107 19.54 -9.31 -13.92
CA ALA A 107 20.87 -9.07 -13.34
C ALA A 107 21.11 -9.80 -12.01
N LEU A 108 20.05 -10.10 -11.28
CA LEU A 108 20.10 -10.94 -10.07
C LEU A 108 20.12 -12.44 -10.39
N HIS A 109 20.21 -12.82 -11.66
CA HIS A 109 20.20 -14.21 -12.13
C HIS A 109 18.97 -15.01 -11.70
N THR A 110 17.84 -14.33 -11.47
CA THR A 110 16.54 -14.96 -11.21
C THR A 110 15.94 -15.38 -12.55
N THR A 111 16.06 -16.66 -12.92
CA THR A 111 15.75 -17.13 -14.29
C THR A 111 14.72 -18.25 -14.35
N LYS A 112 14.40 -18.90 -13.22
CA LYS A 112 13.49 -20.06 -13.19
C LYS A 112 12.04 -19.59 -13.06
N ASN A 113 11.12 -20.29 -13.67
CA ASN A 113 9.67 -20.15 -13.49
C ASN A 113 9.15 -18.70 -13.53
N LEU A 114 9.77 -17.81 -14.29
CA LEU A 114 9.35 -16.40 -14.38
C LEU A 114 7.91 -16.23 -14.90
N HIS A 115 7.36 -17.26 -15.59
CA HIS A 115 5.96 -17.29 -16.01
C HIS A 115 4.96 -17.23 -14.83
N ARG A 116 5.42 -17.49 -13.60
CA ARG A 116 4.60 -17.38 -12.38
C ARG A 116 4.45 -15.94 -11.89
N VAL A 117 5.15 -14.99 -12.48
CA VAL A 117 5.09 -13.57 -12.10
C VAL A 117 4.59 -12.76 -13.29
N GLY A 118 3.35 -12.30 -13.20
CA GLY A 118 2.76 -11.38 -14.17
C GLY A 118 3.09 -9.93 -13.80
N TYR A 119 3.28 -9.08 -14.82
CA TYR A 119 3.47 -7.64 -14.65
C TYR A 119 2.40 -6.90 -15.42
N GLU A 120 1.68 -6.04 -14.74
CA GLU A 120 0.58 -5.25 -15.30
C GLU A 120 0.84 -3.75 -15.10
N LEU A 121 0.53 -2.95 -16.09
CA LEU A 121 0.61 -1.50 -15.98
C LEU A 121 -0.66 -0.96 -15.33
N ILE A 122 -0.51 -0.10 -14.32
CA ILE A 122 -1.64 0.57 -13.67
C ILE A 122 -2.15 1.72 -14.56
N SER A 123 -3.48 1.83 -14.65
CA SER A 123 -4.19 3.01 -15.14
C SER A 123 -5.33 3.36 -14.19
N ALA A 124 -5.77 4.61 -14.15
CA ALA A 124 -6.91 5.00 -13.32
C ALA A 124 -8.17 4.19 -13.68
N GLY A 125 -8.90 3.74 -12.67
CA GLY A 125 -10.08 2.88 -12.78
C GLY A 125 -9.86 1.50 -12.15
N GLU A 126 -10.76 0.55 -12.40
CA GLU A 126 -10.62 -0.82 -11.90
C GLU A 126 -9.41 -1.50 -12.58
N ILE A 127 -8.47 -1.97 -11.76
CA ILE A 127 -7.22 -2.61 -12.23
C ILE A 127 -7.13 -4.08 -11.89
N TYR A 128 -7.87 -4.52 -10.88
CA TYR A 128 -7.87 -5.91 -10.43
C TYR A 128 -9.22 -6.33 -9.89
N ARG A 129 -9.61 -7.55 -10.21
CA ARG A 129 -10.77 -8.22 -9.62
C ARG A 129 -10.50 -9.71 -9.56
N ASP A 130 -10.78 -10.30 -8.42
CA ASP A 130 -10.95 -11.74 -8.26
C ASP A 130 -12.21 -12.05 -7.43
N GLU A 131 -12.33 -13.26 -6.94
CA GLU A 131 -13.49 -13.70 -6.15
C GLU A 131 -13.55 -13.06 -4.74
N LEU A 132 -12.46 -12.44 -4.28
CA LEU A 132 -12.34 -11.92 -2.92
C LEU A 132 -12.31 -10.39 -2.86
N ILE A 133 -11.62 -9.74 -3.82
CA ILE A 133 -11.48 -8.29 -3.81
C ILE A 133 -11.63 -7.65 -5.19
N THR A 134 -11.97 -6.38 -5.17
CA THR A 134 -11.83 -5.47 -6.31
C THR A 134 -10.89 -4.33 -5.92
N VAL A 135 -9.95 -3.96 -6.80
CA VAL A 135 -9.04 -2.83 -6.58
C VAL A 135 -9.22 -1.81 -7.70
N THR A 136 -9.49 -0.57 -7.31
CA THR A 136 -9.59 0.59 -8.21
C THR A 136 -8.45 1.55 -7.91
N ALA A 137 -7.67 1.91 -8.93
CA ALA A 137 -6.61 2.91 -8.84
C ALA A 137 -7.18 4.31 -9.08
N ILE A 138 -6.82 5.25 -8.19
CA ILE A 138 -7.18 6.66 -8.26
C ILE A 138 -5.87 7.44 -8.46
N ALA A 139 -5.75 8.17 -9.58
CA ALA A 139 -4.54 8.92 -9.86
C ALA A 139 -4.28 10.00 -8.80
N THR A 140 -3.02 10.08 -8.34
CA THR A 140 -2.52 11.14 -7.46
C THR A 140 -1.48 12.00 -8.21
N ARG A 141 -0.91 12.99 -7.53
CA ARG A 141 0.03 13.94 -8.16
C ARG A 141 1.33 14.07 -7.37
N HIS A 142 1.64 13.04 -6.55
CA HIS A 142 2.77 13.06 -5.65
C HIS A 142 4.10 13.38 -6.36
N ILE A 143 4.42 12.66 -7.46
CA ILE A 143 5.72 12.82 -8.10
C ILE A 143 5.71 14.05 -9.02
N LEU A 144 6.50 15.06 -8.65
CA LEU A 144 6.71 16.30 -9.41
C LEU A 144 5.39 16.92 -9.90
N GLY A 145 4.37 16.96 -9.04
CA GLY A 145 3.07 17.55 -9.35
C GLY A 145 2.27 16.77 -10.41
N GLY A 146 2.54 15.47 -10.56
CA GLY A 146 1.88 14.58 -11.51
C GLY A 146 2.66 14.41 -12.84
N ALA A 147 3.95 14.78 -12.87
CA ALA A 147 4.80 14.52 -14.04
C ALA A 147 5.08 13.02 -14.25
N PHE A 148 5.02 12.22 -13.18
CA PHE A 148 5.09 10.76 -13.21
C PHE A 148 3.88 10.16 -12.51
N PRO A 149 3.44 8.96 -12.92
CA PRO A 149 2.26 8.31 -12.36
C PRO A 149 2.43 7.97 -10.89
N SER A 150 1.39 8.26 -10.11
CA SER A 150 1.20 7.81 -8.74
C SER A 150 -0.29 7.55 -8.47
N TYR A 151 -0.59 6.64 -7.54
CA TYR A 151 -1.97 6.18 -7.32
C TYR A 151 -2.28 5.95 -5.85
N ALA A 152 -3.52 6.30 -5.47
CA ALA A 152 -4.21 5.74 -4.32
C ALA A 152 -5.02 4.50 -4.77
N PHE A 153 -5.35 3.63 -3.82
CA PHE A 153 -6.10 2.40 -4.10
C PHE A 153 -7.37 2.33 -3.26
N MET A 154 -8.52 2.27 -3.92
CA MET A 154 -9.77 1.86 -3.30
C MET A 154 -9.91 0.34 -3.41
N ILE A 155 -10.26 -0.30 -2.29
CA ILE A 155 -10.31 -1.74 -2.14
C ILE A 155 -11.70 -2.11 -1.62
N GLU A 156 -12.39 -2.99 -2.35
CA GLU A 156 -13.69 -3.50 -1.95
C GLU A 156 -13.59 -5.00 -1.72
N ALA A 157 -14.00 -5.46 -0.54
CA ALA A 157 -13.95 -6.86 -0.14
C ALA A 157 -15.04 -7.15 0.90
N GLU A 158 -15.80 -8.24 0.76
CA GLU A 158 -16.81 -8.68 1.73
C GLU A 158 -17.80 -7.57 2.15
N GLY A 159 -18.18 -6.71 1.21
CA GLY A 159 -19.05 -5.55 1.45
C GLY A 159 -18.40 -4.42 2.25
N LYS A 160 -17.09 -4.47 2.47
CA LYS A 160 -16.27 -3.43 3.09
C LYS A 160 -15.58 -2.58 2.03
N ARG A 161 -15.35 -1.31 2.35
CA ARG A 161 -14.65 -0.36 1.49
C ARG A 161 -13.47 0.23 2.24
N LEU A 162 -12.28 0.04 1.70
CA LEU A 162 -11.04 0.56 2.24
C LEU A 162 -10.40 1.49 1.20
N LEU A 163 -9.60 2.45 1.67
CA LEU A 163 -8.77 3.26 0.79
C LEU A 163 -7.37 3.43 1.39
N TYR A 164 -6.35 3.15 0.59
CA TYR A 164 -4.95 3.46 0.86
C TYR A 164 -4.51 4.58 -0.07
N THR A 165 -4.01 5.68 0.48
CA THR A 165 -3.70 6.88 -0.32
C THR A 165 -2.43 6.74 -1.15
N GLY A 166 -1.52 5.80 -0.81
CA GLY A 166 -0.14 5.97 -1.26
C GLY A 166 0.38 7.32 -0.77
N ASP A 167 1.31 7.91 -1.49
CA ASP A 167 1.82 9.23 -1.21
C ASP A 167 1.02 10.31 -1.98
N LEU A 168 0.83 11.44 -1.32
CA LEU A 168 0.06 12.58 -1.82
C LEU A 168 0.97 13.76 -2.16
N ALA A 169 0.47 14.67 -2.97
CA ALA A 169 1.17 15.92 -3.28
C ALA A 169 1.34 16.79 -2.03
N ALA A 170 2.45 17.54 -1.97
CA ALA A 170 2.75 18.39 -0.83
C ALA A 170 1.73 19.52 -0.61
N ASP A 171 1.01 19.92 -1.64
CA ASP A 171 -0.09 20.89 -1.59
C ASP A 171 -1.45 20.26 -1.27
N PHE A 172 -1.49 18.93 -1.07
CA PHE A 172 -2.69 18.15 -0.77
C PHE A 172 -3.79 18.23 -1.85
N SER A 173 -3.48 18.72 -3.05
CA SER A 173 -4.44 18.95 -4.13
C SER A 173 -5.03 17.66 -4.72
N ASP A 174 -4.43 16.52 -4.41
CA ASP A 174 -4.78 15.18 -4.90
C ASP A 174 -5.40 14.26 -3.84
N TYR A 175 -5.80 14.83 -2.68
CA TYR A 175 -6.55 14.05 -1.69
C TYR A 175 -7.80 13.46 -2.34
N PRO A 176 -7.99 12.12 -2.32
CA PRO A 176 -9.04 11.48 -3.10
C PRO A 176 -10.43 12.03 -2.78
N GLU A 177 -11.05 12.69 -3.75
CA GLU A 177 -12.33 13.38 -3.59
C GLU A 177 -13.47 12.43 -3.18
N VAL A 178 -13.36 11.16 -3.54
CA VAL A 178 -14.27 10.09 -3.13
C VAL A 178 -14.37 9.97 -1.60
N LEU A 179 -13.31 10.28 -0.87
CA LEU A 179 -13.29 10.26 0.60
C LEU A 179 -14.19 11.33 1.24
N LEU A 180 -14.55 12.37 0.50
CA LEU A 180 -15.44 13.43 0.96
C LEU A 180 -16.90 13.20 0.55
N ARG A 181 -17.15 12.21 -0.34
CA ARG A 181 -18.48 11.97 -0.93
C ARG A 181 -19.08 10.64 -0.54
N GLU A 182 -18.26 9.62 -0.32
CA GLU A 182 -18.69 8.24 -0.10
C GLU A 182 -18.15 7.69 1.22
N ASP A 183 -18.88 6.74 1.82
CA ASP A 183 -18.52 6.16 3.11
C ASP A 183 -17.49 5.03 2.96
N PHE A 184 -16.50 5.04 3.85
CA PHE A 184 -15.46 4.00 3.95
C PHE A 184 -15.45 3.36 5.35
N ASP A 185 -15.11 2.09 5.40
CA ASP A 185 -14.91 1.40 6.68
C ASP A 185 -13.51 1.71 7.25
N LEU A 186 -12.50 1.85 6.37
CA LEU A 186 -11.13 2.18 6.73
C LEU A 186 -10.48 3.07 5.68
N VAL A 187 -9.81 4.13 6.12
CA VAL A 187 -8.89 4.93 5.29
C VAL A 187 -7.50 4.83 5.91
N VAL A 188 -6.49 4.53 5.10
CA VAL A 188 -5.09 4.52 5.50
C VAL A 188 -4.38 5.60 4.68
N SER A 189 -3.88 6.63 5.37
CA SER A 189 -3.31 7.82 4.74
C SER A 189 -1.88 8.06 5.20
N GLU A 190 -1.03 8.46 4.26
CA GLU A 190 0.27 9.02 4.58
C GLU A 190 0.17 10.35 5.35
N LEU A 191 1.27 10.76 5.99
CA LEU A 191 1.34 12.06 6.66
C LEU A 191 2.74 12.69 6.57
N VAL A 192 3.56 12.36 5.58
CA VAL A 192 4.90 12.94 5.48
C VAL A 192 4.95 14.16 4.57
N HIS A 193 4.23 14.14 3.45
CA HIS A 193 4.42 15.11 2.38
C HIS A 193 3.68 16.42 2.56
N PHE A 194 2.51 16.41 3.19
CA PHE A 194 1.71 17.61 3.41
C PHE A 194 1.75 18.09 4.87
N LYS A 195 1.36 19.35 5.09
CA LYS A 195 1.21 19.94 6.42
C LYS A 195 -0.18 19.65 6.96
N LEU A 196 -0.26 18.92 8.07
CA LEU A 196 -1.53 18.55 8.68
C LEU A 196 -2.36 19.78 9.06
N GLU A 197 -1.75 20.76 9.69
CA GLU A 197 -2.39 21.98 10.17
C GLU A 197 -3.13 22.76 9.07
N ASN A 198 -2.63 22.69 7.83
CA ASN A 198 -3.25 23.36 6.69
C ASN A 198 -4.44 22.58 6.10
N ASN A 199 -4.54 21.29 6.42
CA ASN A 199 -5.47 20.37 5.77
C ASN A 199 -6.43 19.68 6.75
N LEU A 200 -6.34 20.02 8.02
CA LEU A 200 -7.07 19.38 9.11
C LEU A 200 -8.60 19.41 8.89
N ASP A 201 -9.14 20.53 8.42
CA ASP A 201 -10.58 20.67 8.15
C ASP A 201 -11.05 19.75 7.03
N THR A 202 -10.22 19.56 5.99
CA THR A 202 -10.53 18.62 4.90
C THR A 202 -10.49 17.19 5.43
N ILE A 203 -9.46 16.82 6.20
CA ILE A 203 -9.31 15.49 6.77
C ILE A 203 -10.45 15.18 7.75
N LYS A 204 -10.87 16.13 8.59
CA LYS A 204 -12.04 15.98 9.48
C LYS A 204 -13.38 15.74 8.74
N ARG A 205 -13.45 16.07 7.45
CA ARG A 205 -14.62 15.82 6.60
C ARG A 205 -14.56 14.46 5.89
N THR A 206 -13.49 13.69 6.06
CA THR A 206 -13.39 12.34 5.50
C THR A 206 -14.55 11.47 5.99
N ARG A 207 -15.22 10.83 5.06
CA ARG A 207 -16.35 9.94 5.37
C ARG A 207 -15.83 8.54 5.63
N THR A 208 -15.39 8.28 6.86
CA THR A 208 -14.84 6.99 7.26
C THR A 208 -15.23 6.64 8.68
N LYS A 209 -15.27 5.35 8.99
CA LYS A 209 -15.40 4.85 10.36
C LYS A 209 -14.07 4.95 11.11
N LYS A 210 -12.97 4.70 10.39
CA LYS A 210 -11.61 4.69 10.94
C LYS A 210 -10.62 5.31 9.95
N LEU A 211 -9.76 6.20 10.43
CA LEU A 211 -8.60 6.75 9.72
C LEU A 211 -7.33 6.30 10.42
N VAL A 212 -6.41 5.70 9.66
CA VAL A 212 -5.09 5.29 10.14
C VAL A 212 -4.05 6.13 9.41
N PHE A 213 -3.24 6.85 10.17
CA PHE A 213 -2.08 7.55 9.61
C PHE A 213 -0.86 6.65 9.64
N THR A 214 -0.18 6.56 8.49
CA THR A 214 1.05 5.80 8.26
C THR A 214 2.07 6.65 7.52
N HIS A 215 3.19 6.08 7.12
CA HIS A 215 4.21 6.74 6.30
C HIS A 215 4.57 8.13 6.84
N MET A 216 5.11 8.16 8.06
CA MET A 216 5.49 9.39 8.75
C MET A 216 6.69 9.16 9.66
N ASN A 217 7.40 10.24 10.00
CA ASN A 217 8.43 10.19 11.04
C ASN A 217 7.82 10.20 12.46
N LEU A 218 8.62 9.79 13.44
CA LEU A 218 8.18 9.68 14.83
C LEU A 218 7.69 11.03 15.39
N GLY A 219 8.28 12.16 14.99
CA GLY A 219 7.84 13.48 15.44
C GLY A 219 6.40 13.82 15.01
N LYS A 220 6.04 13.51 13.76
CA LYS A 220 4.66 13.66 13.28
C LYS A 220 3.70 12.70 13.97
N ALA A 221 4.12 11.47 14.24
CA ALA A 221 3.33 10.49 14.98
C ALA A 221 2.91 11.03 16.37
N GLU A 222 3.83 11.66 17.10
CA GLU A 222 3.52 12.26 18.39
C GLU A 222 2.50 13.42 18.29
N VAL A 223 2.65 14.28 17.26
CA VAL A 223 1.68 15.37 17.02
C VAL A 223 0.28 14.82 16.81
N ILE A 224 0.12 13.80 15.97
CA ILE A 224 -1.19 13.18 15.73
C ILE A 224 -1.76 12.56 17.00
N ARG A 225 -0.96 11.82 17.76
CA ARG A 225 -1.42 11.23 19.03
C ARG A 225 -2.00 12.27 19.99
N GLY A 226 -1.48 13.50 19.92
CA GLY A 226 -1.99 14.63 20.72
C GLY A 226 -3.35 15.17 20.30
N ILE A 227 -3.78 14.96 19.06
CA ILE A 227 -5.01 15.55 18.47
C ILE A 227 -6.05 14.54 18.00
N ILE A 228 -5.82 13.24 18.16
CA ILE A 228 -6.78 12.20 17.69
C ILE A 228 -8.19 12.38 18.25
N GLY A 229 -8.34 12.95 19.44
CA GLY A 229 -9.64 13.23 20.06
C GLY A 229 -10.44 14.35 19.39
N GLU A 230 -9.87 15.10 18.47
CA GLU A 230 -10.54 16.19 17.75
C GLU A 230 -11.35 15.71 16.53
N PHE A 231 -11.23 14.42 16.16
CA PHE A 231 -11.92 13.85 15.01
C PHE A 231 -13.28 13.27 15.41
N GLY A 232 -14.25 13.32 14.51
CA GLY A 232 -15.58 12.75 14.69
C GLY A 232 -15.67 11.23 14.45
N PHE A 233 -14.53 10.56 14.18
CA PHE A 233 -14.39 9.12 13.89
C PHE A 233 -13.12 8.57 14.53
N ASP A 234 -12.95 7.24 14.54
CA ASP A 234 -11.77 6.59 15.12
C ASP A 234 -10.51 6.96 14.32
N VAL A 235 -9.51 7.55 14.98
CA VAL A 235 -8.21 7.90 14.38
C VAL A 235 -7.10 7.16 15.09
N ARG A 236 -6.19 6.57 14.30
CA ARG A 236 -5.04 5.83 14.79
C ARG A 236 -3.76 6.30 14.12
N VAL A 237 -2.66 6.12 14.81
CA VAL A 237 -1.30 6.23 14.28
C VAL A 237 -0.75 4.82 14.17
N ALA A 238 -0.34 4.43 12.97
CA ALA A 238 0.17 3.09 12.72
C ALA A 238 1.59 2.90 13.23
N ASP A 239 1.82 1.74 13.80
CA ASP A 239 3.16 1.18 14.02
C ASP A 239 3.36 -0.07 13.15
N ASP A 240 4.62 -0.51 12.99
CA ASP A 240 4.92 -1.72 12.20
C ASP A 240 4.24 -2.95 12.82
N ASN A 241 3.60 -3.73 11.96
CA ASN A 241 2.86 -4.94 12.27
C ASN A 241 1.50 -4.72 12.99
N ASP A 242 0.97 -3.50 13.00
CA ASP A 242 -0.41 -3.28 13.43
C ASP A 242 -1.42 -3.94 12.52
N VAL A 243 -2.56 -4.33 13.11
CA VAL A 243 -3.66 -5.00 12.41
C VAL A 243 -4.98 -4.28 12.69
N TYR A 244 -5.68 -3.95 11.63
CA TYR A 244 -7.00 -3.32 11.67
C TYR A 244 -8.05 -4.26 11.09
N VAL A 245 -8.93 -4.77 11.93
CA VAL A 245 -10.09 -5.56 11.50
C VAL A 245 -11.18 -4.61 11.03
N VAL A 246 -11.76 -4.88 9.84
CA VAL A 246 -12.72 -4.00 9.16
C VAL A 246 -14.13 -4.59 9.16
#